data_d1a2a706a90061d716b2c182cf343af3
#
_entry.id   d1a2a706a90061d716b2c182cf343af3
#
_cell.length_a   1.000
_cell.length_b   1.000
_cell.length_c   1.000
_cell.angle_alpha   90.00
_cell.angle_beta   90.00
_cell.angle_gamma   90.00
#
_symmetry.space_group_name_H-M   'P 1'
#
loop_
_entity.id
_entity.type
_entity.pdbx_description
1 polymer ?
#
loop_
_entity_poly.entity_id
_entity_poly.type
_entity_poly.pdbx_seq_one_letter_code
_entity_poly.pdbx_strand_id
1 'polypeptide(L)'
;MQFPEGFVEKYEEILGDEARDFLASFEEEAVSAFRVNPLKEAPVSFSNPIPQTPWGHYGKVSGKSPEHATGLVYSQEPAAQMVAQVAQPSPGMKVLDLAAAPGGKSTQLAAYLAGEGILVSNEISSKRAKILVENMERFGATNVVVTNESADRLAKVFKGYFDLIVLDAPCSGEGMFRKQPDAMDYWSLDYPSQCASLQREILEDAVTMLAEGGRLVYSTCTWAPEENEEIVKWLLEEYNFDLLPVEHINGMVAGIDLPETARMYPHHFKGEGQFVAHLQFKGENLAPKRKASKSNLSREQVTLWQEFAQKHLQVNLRGILQTFGDQLYLLPEFLPDLGKLKIARNGLHLGTFKKKRFEPSFALGLALKPSQVKQSVEIDQEAFVKYAAGETVQLAESLPNGWYQVLVQGNGLGFAKVTGNVLKNYFPKGLRFK
;
A
#
# COMPACT_ATOMS: atom_id res chain seq x y z
N MET A 1 1.05 28.98 -14.58
CA MET A 1 -0.17 28.15 -14.35
C MET A 1 -1.36 29.08 -14.10
N GLN A 2 -2.59 28.76 -14.55
CA GLN A 2 -3.79 29.55 -14.22
C GLN A 2 -4.49 28.88 -13.04
N PHE A 3 -4.52 29.56 -11.90
CA PHE A 3 -5.17 29.06 -10.70
C PHE A 3 -6.68 29.28 -10.72
N PRO A 4 -7.47 28.47 -9.96
CA PRO A 4 -8.88 28.70 -9.75
C PRO A 4 -9.15 30.06 -9.08
N GLU A 5 -10.35 30.61 -9.27
CA GLU A 5 -10.78 31.86 -8.62
C GLU A 5 -10.73 31.77 -7.10
N GLY A 6 -10.10 32.74 -6.46
CA GLY A 6 -9.93 32.82 -5.00
C GLY A 6 -8.77 31.99 -4.43
N PHE A 7 -8.10 31.13 -5.22
CA PHE A 7 -6.99 30.32 -4.72
C PHE A 7 -5.77 31.17 -4.35
N VAL A 8 -5.42 32.12 -5.19
CA VAL A 8 -4.26 32.99 -4.97
C VAL A 8 -4.46 33.84 -3.71
N GLU A 9 -5.61 34.50 -3.61
CA GLU A 9 -5.98 35.35 -2.47
C GLU A 9 -5.99 34.56 -1.17
N LYS A 10 -6.53 33.33 -1.16
CA LYS A 10 -6.53 32.42 -0.01
C LYS A 10 -5.11 32.16 0.49
N TYR A 11 -4.18 31.85 -0.43
CA TYR A 11 -2.81 31.51 -0.02
C TYR A 11 -1.93 32.72 0.23
N GLU A 12 -2.22 33.90 -0.33
CA GLU A 12 -1.63 35.17 0.08
C GLU A 12 -2.00 35.53 1.53
N GLU A 13 -3.23 35.27 1.94
CA GLU A 13 -3.68 35.47 3.32
C GLU A 13 -3.02 34.46 4.28
N ILE A 14 -2.94 33.17 3.91
CA ILE A 14 -2.40 32.12 4.78
C ILE A 14 -0.87 32.23 4.94
N LEU A 15 -0.15 32.49 3.84
CA LEU A 15 1.31 32.39 3.79
C LEU A 15 2.03 33.76 3.89
N GLY A 16 1.31 34.87 3.68
CA GLY A 16 1.89 36.20 3.73
C GLY A 16 3.06 36.33 2.75
N ASP A 17 4.22 36.71 3.27
CA ASP A 17 5.43 36.95 2.46
C ASP A 17 5.92 35.71 1.69
N GLU A 18 5.61 34.51 2.16
CA GLU A 18 5.99 33.23 1.51
C GLU A 18 5.08 32.87 0.32
N ALA A 19 3.91 33.51 0.18
CA ALA A 19 2.94 33.18 -0.86
C ALA A 19 3.53 33.27 -2.27
N ARG A 20 4.42 34.25 -2.51
CA ARG A 20 5.08 34.43 -3.80
C ARG A 20 5.93 33.21 -4.17
N ASP A 21 6.73 32.70 -3.26
CA ASP A 21 7.62 31.56 -3.52
C ASP A 21 6.80 30.26 -3.63
N PHE A 22 5.75 30.14 -2.83
CA PHE A 22 4.77 29.05 -2.93
C PHE A 22 4.12 29.00 -4.31
N LEU A 23 3.54 30.12 -4.77
CA LEU A 23 2.89 30.19 -6.09
C LEU A 23 3.88 29.98 -7.25
N ALA A 24 5.11 30.49 -7.12
CA ALA A 24 6.16 30.27 -8.12
C ALA A 24 6.55 28.79 -8.26
N SER A 25 6.48 28.01 -7.18
CA SER A 25 6.83 26.58 -7.20
C SER A 25 5.95 25.73 -8.11
N PHE A 26 4.76 26.20 -8.45
CA PHE A 26 3.86 25.49 -9.40
C PHE A 26 4.34 25.54 -10.85
N GLU A 27 5.26 26.42 -11.20
CA GLU A 27 5.90 26.46 -12.52
C GLU A 27 7.08 25.47 -12.63
N GLU A 28 7.52 24.88 -11.53
CA GLU A 28 8.57 23.88 -11.50
C GLU A 28 8.03 22.50 -11.93
N GLU A 29 8.93 21.63 -12.41
CA GLU A 29 8.57 20.23 -12.72
C GLU A 29 8.20 19.46 -11.46
N ALA A 30 7.15 18.64 -11.58
CA ALA A 30 6.72 17.73 -10.52
C ALA A 30 7.85 16.74 -10.14
N VAL A 31 8.08 16.57 -8.85
CA VAL A 31 9.14 15.69 -8.35
C VAL A 31 8.72 14.22 -8.47
N SER A 32 9.59 13.41 -9.09
CA SER A 32 9.41 11.97 -9.18
C SER A 32 10.28 11.26 -8.16
N ALA A 33 9.73 10.23 -7.54
CA ALA A 33 10.43 9.38 -6.59
C ALA A 33 9.85 7.96 -6.56
N PHE A 34 10.59 7.06 -5.93
CA PHE A 34 10.18 5.68 -5.70
C PHE A 34 10.72 5.17 -4.37
N ARG A 35 10.18 4.06 -3.89
CA ARG A 35 10.70 3.34 -2.73
C ARG A 35 11.24 1.97 -3.14
N VAL A 36 12.38 1.60 -2.57
CA VAL A 36 12.90 0.23 -2.64
C VAL A 36 12.14 -0.63 -1.64
N ASN A 37 11.73 -1.82 -2.06
CA ASN A 37 10.98 -2.75 -1.24
C ASN A 37 11.91 -3.60 -0.36
N PRO A 38 11.93 -3.41 0.97
CA PRO A 38 12.80 -4.16 1.86
C PRO A 38 12.38 -5.63 2.04
N LEU A 39 11.21 -6.03 1.55
CA LEU A 39 10.77 -7.43 1.57
C LEU A 39 11.46 -8.27 0.48
N LYS A 40 12.12 -7.62 -0.49
CA LYS A 40 12.85 -8.25 -1.59
C LYS A 40 14.35 -8.29 -1.31
N GLU A 41 15.03 -9.25 -1.93
CA GLU A 41 16.49 -9.27 -1.96
C GLU A 41 16.93 -8.33 -3.07
N ALA A 42 17.51 -7.18 -2.71
CA ALA A 42 17.88 -6.14 -3.67
C ALA A 42 19.36 -6.20 -4.01
N PRO A 43 19.78 -6.86 -5.12
CA PRO A 43 21.16 -6.81 -5.58
C PRO A 43 21.49 -5.48 -6.30
N VAL A 44 20.50 -4.59 -6.47
CA VAL A 44 20.63 -3.34 -7.22
C VAL A 44 20.77 -2.16 -6.26
N SER A 45 21.82 -1.37 -6.46
CA SER A 45 22.01 -0.10 -5.76
C SER A 45 21.29 1.03 -6.51
N PHE A 46 20.53 1.84 -5.78
CA PHE A 46 19.88 3.02 -6.32
C PHE A 46 20.56 4.29 -5.84
N SER A 47 20.69 5.27 -6.74
CA SER A 47 21.23 6.60 -6.44
C SER A 47 20.16 7.54 -5.86
N ASN A 48 20.61 8.73 -5.42
CA ASN A 48 19.76 9.84 -4.98
C ASN A 48 18.76 9.46 -3.86
N PRO A 49 19.22 8.92 -2.72
CA PRO A 49 18.32 8.64 -1.60
C PRO A 49 17.65 9.93 -1.13
N ILE A 50 16.39 9.82 -0.71
CA ILE A 50 15.70 10.89 -0.01
C ILE A 50 16.27 10.92 1.43
N PRO A 51 16.83 12.04 1.90
CA PRO A 51 17.41 12.09 3.25
C PRO A 51 16.38 11.67 4.32
N GLN A 52 16.88 11.04 5.38
CA GLN A 52 16.07 10.62 6.53
C GLN A 52 14.86 9.73 6.20
N THR A 53 14.88 9.05 5.04
CA THR A 53 13.90 8.02 4.69
C THR A 53 14.60 6.67 4.53
N PRO A 54 14.00 5.58 5.02
CA PRO A 54 14.70 4.28 4.98
C PRO A 54 14.82 3.69 3.56
N TRP A 55 13.89 4.00 2.66
CA TRP A 55 13.79 3.33 1.35
C TRP A 55 13.52 4.27 0.18
N GLY A 56 13.36 5.56 0.44
CA GLY A 56 12.99 6.56 -0.58
C GLY A 56 14.17 6.99 -1.45
N HIS A 57 13.93 7.15 -2.75
CA HIS A 57 14.90 7.65 -3.73
C HIS A 57 14.21 8.62 -4.69
N TYR A 58 14.90 9.72 -5.03
CA TYR A 58 14.48 10.59 -6.13
C TYR A 58 14.77 9.92 -7.47
N GLY A 59 13.86 10.05 -8.40
CA GLY A 59 14.01 9.56 -9.78
C GLY A 59 12.77 8.85 -10.31
N LYS A 60 12.84 8.44 -11.55
CA LYS A 60 11.77 7.73 -12.26
C LYS A 60 12.16 6.27 -12.46
N VAL A 61 11.19 5.38 -12.28
CA VAL A 61 11.32 3.96 -12.63
C VAL A 61 10.26 3.63 -13.67
N SER A 62 10.66 2.93 -14.72
CA SER A 62 9.74 2.48 -15.77
C SER A 62 8.79 1.40 -15.24
N GLY A 63 7.50 1.52 -15.52
CA GLY A 63 6.52 0.46 -15.25
C GLY A 63 6.76 -0.84 -16.03
N LYS A 64 7.67 -0.82 -17.01
CA LYS A 64 8.09 -2.00 -17.80
C LYS A 64 9.49 -2.52 -17.41
N SER A 65 10.07 -2.01 -16.34
CA SER A 65 11.37 -2.49 -15.86
C SER A 65 11.25 -3.77 -15.03
N PRO A 66 12.30 -4.59 -14.94
CA PRO A 66 12.35 -5.75 -14.05
C PRO A 66 12.09 -5.38 -12.59
N GLU A 67 12.66 -4.27 -12.13
CA GLU A 67 12.52 -3.79 -10.75
C GLU A 67 11.05 -3.50 -10.40
N HIS A 68 10.31 -2.92 -11.36
CA HIS A 68 8.86 -2.71 -11.19
C HIS A 68 8.09 -4.03 -11.24
N ALA A 69 8.37 -4.88 -12.24
CA ALA A 69 7.62 -6.12 -12.46
C ALA A 69 7.78 -7.13 -11.30
N THR A 70 8.96 -7.19 -10.68
CA THR A 70 9.25 -8.03 -9.51
C THR A 70 8.78 -7.42 -8.19
N GLY A 71 8.31 -6.17 -8.20
CA GLY A 71 7.93 -5.43 -7.01
C GLY A 71 9.09 -4.99 -6.13
N LEU A 72 10.31 -4.94 -6.69
CA LEU A 72 11.50 -4.41 -6.00
C LEU A 72 11.38 -2.91 -5.74
N VAL A 73 10.67 -2.19 -6.59
CA VAL A 73 10.41 -0.75 -6.42
C VAL A 73 8.93 -0.42 -6.52
N TYR A 74 8.54 0.65 -5.84
CA TYR A 74 7.21 1.24 -5.92
C TYR A 74 7.32 2.75 -6.15
N SER A 75 6.81 3.25 -7.28
CA SER A 75 6.80 4.68 -7.59
C SER A 75 5.84 5.42 -6.65
N GLN A 76 6.36 6.38 -5.91
CA GLN A 76 5.58 7.21 -4.98
C GLN A 76 6.26 8.56 -4.80
N GLU A 77 5.49 9.60 -4.88
CA GLU A 77 5.88 10.99 -4.66
C GLU A 77 6.47 11.17 -3.23
N PRO A 78 7.50 12.02 -3.04
CA PRO A 78 8.21 12.12 -1.76
C PRO A 78 7.34 12.48 -0.56
N ALA A 79 6.44 13.46 -0.68
CA ALA A 79 5.60 13.87 0.44
C ALA A 79 4.63 12.78 0.86
N ALA A 80 4.06 12.03 -0.10
CA ALA A 80 3.21 10.88 0.18
C ALA A 80 3.94 9.75 0.92
N GLN A 81 5.27 9.63 0.77
CA GLN A 81 6.07 8.67 1.53
C GLN A 81 6.14 9.01 3.02
N MET A 82 6.03 10.28 3.37
CA MET A 82 6.16 10.73 4.77
C MET A 82 5.01 10.25 5.65
N VAL A 83 3.82 10.07 5.11
CA VAL A 83 2.64 9.64 5.87
C VAL A 83 2.85 8.28 6.55
N ALA A 84 3.23 7.27 5.78
CA ALA A 84 3.49 5.94 6.34
C ALA A 84 4.80 5.89 7.15
N GLN A 85 5.74 6.81 6.90
CA GLN A 85 6.93 6.98 7.73
C GLN A 85 6.58 7.53 9.12
N VAL A 86 5.64 8.48 9.22
CA VAL A 86 5.11 8.95 10.51
C VAL A 86 4.35 7.84 11.22
N ALA A 87 3.56 7.08 10.49
CA ALA A 87 2.78 5.97 11.02
C ALA A 87 3.66 4.84 11.60
N GLN A 88 4.69 4.44 10.90
CA GLN A 88 5.72 3.45 11.26
C GLN A 88 5.20 2.33 12.18
N PRO A 89 4.33 1.43 11.65
CA PRO A 89 3.86 0.31 12.46
C PRO A 89 4.99 -0.67 12.79
N SER A 90 4.93 -1.27 13.96
CA SER A 90 5.84 -2.35 14.34
C SER A 90 5.30 -3.70 13.87
N PRO A 91 6.18 -4.69 13.57
CA PRO A 91 5.77 -6.06 13.30
C PRO A 91 4.81 -6.61 14.36
N GLY A 92 3.77 -7.31 13.93
CA GLY A 92 2.73 -7.86 14.79
C GLY A 92 1.50 -6.96 15.03
N MET A 93 1.56 -5.68 14.68
CA MET A 93 0.42 -4.77 14.81
C MET A 93 -0.73 -5.12 13.85
N LYS A 94 -1.94 -4.73 14.27
CA LYS A 94 -3.16 -4.73 13.45
C LYS A 94 -3.36 -3.33 12.90
N VAL A 95 -3.19 -3.19 11.59
CA VAL A 95 -3.15 -1.90 10.89
C VAL A 95 -4.29 -1.81 9.88
N LEU A 96 -4.93 -0.65 9.81
CA LEU A 96 -5.89 -0.30 8.77
C LEU A 96 -5.36 0.89 7.96
N ASP A 97 -5.32 0.72 6.64
CA ASP A 97 -5.23 1.81 5.67
C ASP A 97 -6.64 2.00 5.08
N LEU A 98 -7.34 3.06 5.52
CA LEU A 98 -8.79 3.19 5.32
C LEU A 98 -9.18 3.68 3.92
N ALA A 99 -8.30 4.40 3.23
CA ALA A 99 -8.47 4.92 1.86
C ALA A 99 -7.22 4.61 1.02
N ALA A 100 -6.98 3.32 0.79
CA ALA A 100 -5.66 2.79 0.47
C ALA A 100 -5.20 2.92 -0.99
N ALA A 101 -6.12 2.97 -1.96
CA ALA A 101 -5.75 2.94 -3.37
C ALA A 101 -5.00 4.23 -3.80
N PRO A 102 -3.99 4.10 -4.65
CA PRO A 102 -3.59 2.90 -5.40
C PRO A 102 -2.67 1.92 -4.65
N GLY A 103 -2.26 2.19 -3.39
CA GLY A 103 -1.46 1.29 -2.56
C GLY A 103 -0.09 1.82 -2.12
N GLY A 104 0.21 3.10 -2.36
CA GLY A 104 1.49 3.69 -1.99
C GLY A 104 1.75 3.62 -0.48
N LYS A 105 0.78 4.02 0.34
CA LYS A 105 0.88 3.95 1.80
C LYS A 105 0.77 2.51 2.29
N SER A 106 -0.19 1.73 1.79
CA SER A 106 -0.35 0.31 2.14
C SER A 106 0.91 -0.52 1.90
N THR A 107 1.60 -0.36 0.76
CA THR A 107 2.85 -1.08 0.49
C THR A 107 3.96 -0.67 1.44
N GLN A 108 4.03 0.58 1.85
CA GLN A 108 5.01 1.05 2.83
C GLN A 108 4.68 0.55 4.25
N LEU A 109 3.41 0.54 4.64
CA LEU A 109 2.96 -0.07 5.89
C LEU A 109 3.28 -1.57 5.94
N ALA A 110 3.06 -2.29 4.83
CA ALA A 110 3.43 -3.70 4.70
C ALA A 110 4.93 -3.93 4.83
N ALA A 111 5.76 -3.00 4.33
CA ALA A 111 7.22 -3.03 4.49
C ALA A 111 7.62 -2.94 5.97
N TYR A 112 7.05 -2.02 6.73
CA TYR A 112 7.29 -1.90 8.18
C TYR A 112 6.82 -3.12 8.96
N LEU A 113 5.67 -3.70 8.61
CA LEU A 113 5.14 -4.91 9.25
C LEU A 113 5.98 -6.16 8.95
N ALA A 114 6.78 -6.16 7.90
CA ALA A 114 7.70 -7.25 7.54
C ALA A 114 7.03 -8.65 7.48
N GLY A 115 5.76 -8.71 7.10
CA GLY A 115 4.98 -9.95 7.01
C GLY A 115 4.35 -10.40 8.32
N GLU A 116 4.53 -9.68 9.42
CA GLU A 116 3.95 -9.98 10.73
C GLU A 116 2.75 -9.07 11.05
N GLY A 117 1.78 -9.58 11.81
CA GLY A 117 0.55 -8.86 12.11
C GLY A 117 -0.45 -8.89 10.95
N ILE A 118 -1.31 -7.88 10.88
CA ILE A 118 -2.40 -7.79 9.90
C ILE A 118 -2.45 -6.38 9.32
N LEU A 119 -2.46 -6.27 7.99
CA LEU A 119 -2.81 -5.04 7.30
C LEU A 119 -4.15 -5.23 6.57
N VAL A 120 -5.13 -4.44 6.95
CA VAL A 120 -6.37 -4.28 6.18
C VAL A 120 -6.22 -3.01 5.34
N SER A 121 -6.29 -3.17 4.03
CA SER A 121 -6.24 -2.05 3.07
C SER A 121 -7.60 -1.90 2.43
N ASN A 122 -8.30 -0.81 2.73
CA ASN A 122 -9.65 -0.60 2.26
C ASN A 122 -9.71 0.44 1.13
N GLU A 123 -10.62 0.23 0.20
CA GLU A 123 -10.93 1.19 -0.86
C GLU A 123 -12.41 1.11 -1.23
N ILE A 124 -13.12 2.22 -1.16
CA ILE A 124 -14.55 2.27 -1.45
C ILE A 124 -14.86 2.07 -2.94
N SER A 125 -13.99 2.55 -3.83
CA SER A 125 -14.12 2.38 -5.28
C SER A 125 -13.68 1.00 -5.73
N SER A 126 -14.59 0.20 -6.29
CA SER A 126 -14.27 -1.15 -6.77
C SER A 126 -13.25 -1.16 -7.93
N LYS A 127 -13.21 -0.09 -8.74
CA LYS A 127 -12.21 0.07 -9.80
C LYS A 127 -10.82 0.30 -9.21
N ARG A 128 -10.71 1.19 -8.21
CA ARG A 128 -9.45 1.48 -7.54
C ARG A 128 -8.98 0.33 -6.64
N ALA A 129 -9.90 -0.41 -6.03
CA ALA A 129 -9.58 -1.60 -5.23
C ALA A 129 -8.88 -2.69 -6.06
N LYS A 130 -9.21 -2.85 -7.34
CA LYS A 130 -8.48 -3.76 -8.25
C LYS A 130 -7.04 -3.35 -8.45
N ILE A 131 -6.78 -2.05 -8.64
CA ILE A 131 -5.42 -1.50 -8.78
C ILE A 131 -4.64 -1.72 -7.47
N LEU A 132 -5.27 -1.51 -6.33
CA LEU A 132 -4.69 -1.78 -5.02
C LEU A 132 -4.28 -3.25 -4.88
N VAL A 133 -5.15 -4.20 -5.25
CA VAL A 133 -4.83 -5.64 -5.23
C VAL A 133 -3.60 -5.95 -6.08
N GLU A 134 -3.54 -5.46 -7.33
CA GLU A 134 -2.40 -5.68 -8.22
C GLU A 134 -1.09 -5.14 -7.62
N ASN A 135 -1.14 -3.95 -7.01
CA ASN A 135 0.02 -3.35 -6.37
C ASN A 135 0.47 -4.11 -5.12
N MET A 136 -0.46 -4.59 -4.29
CA MET A 136 -0.13 -5.39 -3.11
C MET A 136 0.45 -6.76 -3.49
N GLU A 137 -0.07 -7.40 -4.54
CA GLU A 137 0.47 -8.65 -5.07
C GLU A 137 1.87 -8.48 -5.64
N ARG A 138 2.07 -7.45 -6.48
CA ARG A 138 3.38 -7.14 -7.06
C ARG A 138 4.42 -6.82 -5.98
N PHE A 139 4.02 -6.10 -4.95
CA PHE A 139 4.90 -5.81 -3.81
C PHE A 139 5.29 -7.06 -3.01
N GLY A 140 4.51 -8.13 -3.10
CA GLY A 140 4.76 -9.40 -2.42
C GLY A 140 4.35 -9.42 -0.95
N ALA A 141 3.42 -8.54 -0.56
CA ALA A 141 2.90 -8.50 0.80
C ALA A 141 2.06 -9.77 1.11
N THR A 142 2.36 -10.43 2.22
CA THR A 142 1.75 -11.73 2.58
C THR A 142 0.59 -11.61 3.56
N ASN A 143 0.64 -10.64 4.47
CA ASN A 143 -0.28 -10.45 5.60
C ASN A 143 -1.34 -9.36 5.35
N VAL A 144 -1.75 -9.17 4.10
CA VAL A 144 -2.65 -8.10 3.68
C VAL A 144 -4.00 -8.63 3.21
N VAL A 145 -5.06 -8.06 3.75
CA VAL A 145 -6.44 -8.24 3.26
C VAL A 145 -6.89 -6.94 2.61
N VAL A 146 -7.39 -7.00 1.37
CA VAL A 146 -7.96 -5.83 0.68
C VAL A 146 -9.47 -5.92 0.74
N THR A 147 -10.11 -4.90 1.32
CA THR A 147 -11.56 -4.75 1.39
C THR A 147 -12.07 -3.69 0.43
N ASN A 148 -13.32 -3.83 -0.01
CA ASN A 148 -13.99 -2.85 -0.86
C ASN A 148 -15.30 -2.41 -0.19
N GLU A 149 -15.16 -1.58 0.87
CA GLU A 149 -16.26 -1.24 1.76
C GLU A 149 -16.25 0.25 2.14
N SER A 150 -17.40 0.73 2.63
CA SER A 150 -17.49 2.00 3.35
C SER A 150 -16.98 1.85 4.80
N ALA A 151 -16.61 2.97 5.41
CA ALA A 151 -16.08 2.99 6.78
C ALA A 151 -17.07 2.44 7.80
N ASP A 152 -18.37 2.79 7.68
CA ASP A 152 -19.44 2.32 8.58
C ASP A 152 -19.60 0.78 8.56
N ARG A 153 -19.41 0.15 7.41
CA ARG A 153 -19.47 -1.31 7.30
C ARG A 153 -18.27 -1.99 7.93
N LEU A 154 -17.08 -1.40 7.77
CA LEU A 154 -15.87 -1.87 8.46
C LEU A 154 -16.00 -1.72 9.97
N ALA A 155 -16.53 -0.59 10.46
CA ALA A 155 -16.70 -0.31 11.88
C ALA A 155 -17.58 -1.36 12.58
N LYS A 156 -18.58 -1.93 11.91
CA LYS A 156 -19.43 -3.02 12.44
C LYS A 156 -18.65 -4.31 12.71
N VAL A 157 -17.57 -4.56 11.97
CA VAL A 157 -16.73 -5.76 12.11
C VAL A 157 -15.53 -5.50 13.00
N PHE A 158 -14.91 -4.32 12.87
CA PHE A 158 -13.61 -4.02 13.47
C PHE A 158 -13.65 -3.09 14.69
N LYS A 159 -14.80 -2.89 15.34
CA LYS A 159 -14.91 -2.03 16.54
C LYS A 159 -13.82 -2.36 17.58
N GLY A 160 -12.99 -1.37 17.97
CA GLY A 160 -11.91 -1.55 18.95
C GLY A 160 -10.85 -2.57 18.56
N TYR A 161 -10.45 -2.62 17.29
CA TYR A 161 -9.60 -3.69 16.78
C TYR A 161 -8.19 -3.26 16.38
N PHE A 162 -8.03 -2.09 15.75
CA PHE A 162 -6.75 -1.68 15.16
C PHE A 162 -5.84 -0.96 16.13
N ASP A 163 -4.58 -1.36 16.15
CA ASP A 163 -3.51 -0.70 16.90
C ASP A 163 -3.05 0.58 16.19
N LEU A 164 -3.27 0.66 14.87
CA LEU A 164 -2.96 1.83 14.03
C LEU A 164 -3.98 1.93 12.89
N ILE A 165 -4.52 3.13 12.71
CA ILE A 165 -5.30 3.48 11.51
C ILE A 165 -4.56 4.61 10.79
N VAL A 166 -4.39 4.45 9.48
CA VAL A 166 -3.94 5.50 8.57
C VAL A 166 -5.12 5.91 7.71
N LEU A 167 -5.45 7.17 7.74
CA LEU A 167 -6.42 7.78 6.85
C LEU A 167 -5.75 8.89 6.05
N ASP A 168 -5.32 8.57 4.84
CA ASP A 168 -5.01 9.57 3.81
C ASP A 168 -6.34 9.95 3.16
N ALA A 169 -6.97 10.99 3.68
CA ALA A 169 -8.37 11.28 3.44
C ALA A 169 -8.65 11.76 2.01
N PRO A 170 -9.82 11.43 1.45
CA PRO A 170 -10.29 12.12 0.26
C PRO A 170 -10.38 13.62 0.59
N CYS A 171 -9.77 14.46 -0.24
CA CYS A 171 -9.58 15.87 0.02
C CYS A 171 -9.68 16.71 -1.25
N SER A 172 -9.63 18.03 -1.12
CA SER A 172 -9.66 18.97 -2.24
C SER A 172 -8.49 18.84 -3.22
N GLY A 173 -7.39 18.20 -2.80
CA GLY A 173 -6.28 17.82 -3.66
C GLY A 173 -5.40 18.98 -4.15
N GLU A 174 -5.42 20.13 -3.49
CA GLU A 174 -4.66 21.32 -3.87
C GLU A 174 -3.16 21.02 -4.06
N GLY A 175 -2.60 20.16 -3.19
CA GLY A 175 -1.21 19.74 -3.26
C GLY A 175 -0.85 18.91 -4.47
N MET A 176 -1.82 18.53 -5.29
CA MET A 176 -1.62 17.77 -6.52
C MET A 176 -1.78 18.60 -7.80
N PHE A 177 -2.11 19.88 -7.71
CA PHE A 177 -2.38 20.73 -8.88
C PHE A 177 -1.21 20.77 -9.88
N ARG A 178 0.03 20.79 -9.38
CA ARG A 178 1.21 20.75 -10.25
C ARG A 178 1.31 19.44 -11.05
N LYS A 179 0.92 18.32 -10.45
CA LYS A 179 1.00 16.97 -11.04
C LYS A 179 -0.26 16.59 -11.82
N GLN A 180 -1.41 17.11 -11.39
CA GLN A 180 -2.74 16.85 -11.97
C GLN A 180 -3.50 18.16 -12.15
N PRO A 181 -3.14 18.98 -13.16
CA PRO A 181 -3.77 20.30 -13.37
C PRO A 181 -5.28 20.26 -13.53
N ASP A 182 -5.84 19.18 -14.10
CA ASP A 182 -7.29 19.00 -14.29
C ASP A 182 -8.05 19.01 -12.93
N ALA A 183 -7.38 18.80 -11.81
CA ALA A 183 -8.00 18.88 -10.49
C ALA A 183 -8.45 20.32 -10.15
N MET A 184 -7.83 21.34 -10.76
CA MET A 184 -8.21 22.73 -10.59
C MET A 184 -9.58 23.07 -11.18
N ASP A 185 -10.06 22.32 -12.17
CA ASP A 185 -11.34 22.55 -12.83
C ASP A 185 -12.54 22.31 -11.90
N TYR A 186 -12.34 21.53 -10.86
CA TYR A 186 -13.38 21.16 -9.88
C TYR A 186 -13.23 21.89 -8.55
N TRP A 187 -12.15 22.66 -8.37
CA TRP A 187 -11.90 23.37 -7.13
C TRP A 187 -12.69 24.69 -7.06
N SER A 188 -13.20 25.00 -5.87
CA SER A 188 -13.81 26.28 -5.50
C SER A 188 -13.47 26.59 -4.06
N LEU A 189 -13.67 27.84 -3.62
CA LEU A 189 -13.43 28.24 -2.22
C LEU A 189 -14.18 27.39 -1.18
N ASP A 190 -15.38 26.89 -1.53
CA ASP A 190 -16.21 26.07 -0.63
C ASP A 190 -15.84 24.58 -0.69
N TYR A 191 -15.07 24.15 -1.67
CA TYR A 191 -14.77 22.71 -1.87
C TYR A 191 -14.00 22.10 -0.71
N PRO A 192 -12.97 22.74 -0.12
CA PRO A 192 -12.31 22.25 1.09
C PRO A 192 -13.26 21.98 2.26
N SER A 193 -14.22 22.87 2.51
CA SER A 193 -15.22 22.68 3.58
C SER A 193 -16.17 21.50 3.30
N GLN A 194 -16.53 21.26 2.05
CA GLN A 194 -17.30 20.08 1.67
C GLN A 194 -16.49 18.77 1.89
N CYS A 195 -15.22 18.77 1.53
CA CYS A 195 -14.32 17.66 1.80
C CYS A 195 -14.14 17.43 3.31
N ALA A 196 -13.99 18.49 4.09
CA ALA A 196 -13.89 18.41 5.56
C ALA A 196 -15.11 17.76 6.20
N SER A 197 -16.30 18.01 5.69
CA SER A 197 -17.52 17.35 6.16
C SER A 197 -17.49 15.84 5.93
N LEU A 198 -17.08 15.39 4.74
CA LEU A 198 -16.90 13.97 4.44
C LEU A 198 -15.79 13.32 5.28
N GLN A 199 -14.71 14.06 5.53
CA GLN A 199 -13.60 13.57 6.36
C GLN A 199 -14.05 13.30 7.79
N ARG A 200 -14.90 14.17 8.36
CA ARG A 200 -15.49 13.95 9.71
C ARG A 200 -16.34 12.70 9.74
N GLU A 201 -17.23 12.48 8.78
CA GLU A 201 -18.04 11.26 8.68
C GLU A 201 -17.17 9.98 8.66
N ILE A 202 -16.09 9.98 7.87
CA ILE A 202 -15.17 8.84 7.81
C ILE A 202 -14.42 8.65 9.13
N LEU A 203 -14.01 9.74 9.78
CA LEU A 203 -13.26 9.72 11.03
C LEU A 203 -14.11 9.26 12.22
N GLU A 204 -15.41 9.58 12.27
CA GLU A 204 -16.34 9.05 13.27
C GLU A 204 -16.31 7.51 13.30
N ASP A 205 -16.39 6.89 12.13
CA ASP A 205 -16.28 5.43 12.00
C ASP A 205 -14.87 4.92 12.33
N ALA A 206 -13.82 5.63 11.87
CA ALA A 206 -12.43 5.26 12.11
C ALA A 206 -12.11 5.21 13.62
N VAL A 207 -12.54 6.21 14.38
CA VAL A 207 -12.33 6.27 15.84
C VAL A 207 -12.94 5.05 16.54
N THR A 208 -14.11 4.59 16.12
CA THR A 208 -14.74 3.39 16.71
C THR A 208 -13.95 2.11 16.50
N MET A 209 -13.12 2.07 15.45
CA MET A 209 -12.30 0.90 15.10
C MET A 209 -10.95 0.87 15.83
N LEU A 210 -10.51 1.97 16.45
CA LEU A 210 -9.28 2.01 17.22
C LEU A 210 -9.39 1.13 18.48
N ALA A 211 -8.34 0.35 18.73
CA ALA A 211 -8.13 -0.30 20.02
C ALA A 211 -7.78 0.73 21.10
N GLU A 212 -7.89 0.36 22.37
CA GLU A 212 -7.38 1.17 23.47
C GLU A 212 -5.88 1.43 23.30
N GLY A 213 -5.46 2.70 23.40
CA GLY A 213 -4.08 3.10 23.12
C GLY A 213 -3.66 3.02 21.65
N GLY A 214 -4.58 2.75 20.75
CA GLY A 214 -4.33 2.75 19.31
C GLY A 214 -3.97 4.14 18.76
N ARG A 215 -3.33 4.18 17.60
CA ARG A 215 -2.88 5.43 16.97
C ARG A 215 -3.66 5.70 15.69
N LEU A 216 -3.89 6.98 15.42
CA LEU A 216 -4.44 7.50 14.17
C LEU A 216 -3.39 8.38 13.49
N VAL A 217 -3.04 8.07 12.24
CA VAL A 217 -2.31 8.99 11.38
C VAL A 217 -3.29 9.52 10.34
N TYR A 218 -3.57 10.80 10.45
CA TYR A 218 -4.45 11.52 9.54
C TYR A 218 -3.62 12.34 8.56
N SER A 219 -3.94 12.28 7.28
CA SER A 219 -3.24 13.03 6.25
C SER A 219 -4.16 13.44 5.12
N THR A 220 -3.77 14.49 4.41
CA THR A 220 -4.40 14.97 3.19
C THR A 220 -3.34 15.43 2.21
N CYS A 221 -3.66 15.44 0.91
CA CYS A 221 -2.83 16.07 -0.11
C CYS A 221 -3.33 17.49 -0.43
N THR A 222 -3.68 18.27 0.59
CA THR A 222 -4.09 19.67 0.47
C THR A 222 -3.42 20.53 1.54
N TRP A 223 -3.45 21.85 1.35
CA TRP A 223 -2.98 22.81 2.38
C TRP A 223 -4.14 23.56 3.04
N ALA A 224 -5.38 23.25 2.71
CA ALA A 224 -6.57 23.89 3.25
C ALA A 224 -6.67 23.65 4.76
N PRO A 225 -6.66 24.69 5.61
CA PRO A 225 -6.79 24.54 7.07
C PRO A 225 -8.09 23.83 7.47
N GLU A 226 -9.16 24.04 6.72
CA GLU A 226 -10.48 23.42 6.91
C GLU A 226 -10.42 21.89 6.91
N GLU A 227 -9.53 21.31 6.10
CA GLU A 227 -9.33 19.86 5.96
C GLU A 227 -8.17 19.34 6.82
N ASN A 228 -7.37 20.18 7.39
CA ASN A 228 -6.14 19.87 8.11
C ASN A 228 -6.27 20.17 9.61
N GLU A 229 -5.84 21.33 10.04
CA GLU A 229 -5.81 21.67 11.46
C GLU A 229 -7.19 21.75 12.10
N GLU A 230 -8.20 22.19 11.38
CA GLU A 230 -9.57 22.22 11.91
C GLU A 230 -10.13 20.81 12.14
N ILE A 231 -9.78 19.85 11.29
CA ILE A 231 -10.13 18.43 11.51
C ILE A 231 -9.39 17.90 12.74
N VAL A 232 -8.10 18.21 12.89
CA VAL A 232 -7.32 17.75 14.05
C VAL A 232 -7.84 18.39 15.34
N LYS A 233 -8.13 19.68 15.36
CA LYS A 233 -8.74 20.38 16.51
C LYS A 233 -10.08 19.76 16.88
N TRP A 234 -10.95 19.49 15.89
CA TRP A 234 -12.21 18.80 16.10
C TRP A 234 -12.03 17.40 16.71
N LEU A 235 -11.05 16.60 16.24
CA LEU A 235 -10.76 15.29 16.84
C LEU A 235 -10.32 15.39 18.30
N LEU A 236 -9.52 16.41 18.64
CA LEU A 236 -9.07 16.64 20.02
C LEU A 236 -10.21 17.12 20.93
N GLU A 237 -11.18 17.86 20.41
CA GLU A 237 -12.33 18.38 21.14
C GLU A 237 -13.41 17.30 21.37
N GLU A 238 -13.74 16.51 20.33
CA GLU A 238 -14.84 15.56 20.37
C GLU A 238 -14.45 14.18 20.92
N TYR A 239 -13.16 13.81 20.80
CA TYR A 239 -12.65 12.50 21.18
C TYR A 239 -11.44 12.63 22.09
N ASN A 240 -11.21 11.62 22.90
CA ASN A 240 -10.08 11.60 23.82
C ASN A 240 -8.79 11.17 23.09
N PHE A 241 -8.09 12.12 22.48
CA PHE A 241 -6.81 11.94 21.82
C PHE A 241 -5.71 12.78 22.46
N ASP A 242 -4.47 12.26 22.49
CA ASP A 242 -3.26 13.06 22.61
C ASP A 242 -2.68 13.30 21.21
N LEU A 243 -2.30 14.54 20.91
CA LEU A 243 -1.57 14.89 19.70
C LEU A 243 -0.08 14.56 19.90
N LEU A 244 0.46 13.69 19.07
CA LEU A 244 1.86 13.28 19.13
C LEU A 244 2.69 14.14 18.16
N PRO A 245 3.91 14.57 18.58
CA PRO A 245 4.74 15.40 17.71
C PRO A 245 5.23 14.61 16.48
N VAL A 246 5.10 15.23 15.32
CA VAL A 246 5.71 14.77 14.07
C VAL A 246 7.09 15.40 13.93
N GLU A 247 8.13 14.62 13.72
CA GLU A 247 9.47 15.14 13.44
C GLU A 247 9.47 15.83 12.07
N HIS A 248 9.86 17.11 12.05
CA HIS A 248 9.94 17.89 10.82
C HIS A 248 11.28 17.62 10.13
N ILE A 249 11.25 16.87 9.05
CA ILE A 249 12.42 16.50 8.23
C ILE A 249 12.28 17.02 6.81
N ASN A 250 13.39 17.17 6.10
CA ASN A 250 13.43 17.46 4.65
C ASN A 250 12.68 18.75 4.22
N GLY A 251 12.56 19.74 5.11
CA GLY A 251 11.84 20.98 4.82
C GLY A 251 10.34 20.95 5.18
N MET A 252 9.89 19.95 5.93
CA MET A 252 8.58 20.01 6.58
C MET A 252 8.50 21.21 7.51
N VAL A 253 7.34 21.83 7.58
CA VAL A 253 7.06 22.93 8.48
C VAL A 253 5.90 22.59 9.43
N ALA A 254 5.81 23.30 10.53
CA ALA A 254 4.74 23.14 11.51
C ALA A 254 3.35 23.44 10.90
N GLY A 255 2.32 22.76 11.39
CA GLY A 255 0.95 23.11 11.09
C GLY A 255 0.53 24.44 11.72
N ILE A 256 -0.52 25.05 11.18
CA ILE A 256 -1.04 26.34 11.63
C ILE A 256 -1.67 26.16 13.03
N ASP A 257 -1.14 26.85 14.03
CA ASP A 257 -1.56 26.74 15.45
C ASP A 257 -1.47 25.32 16.06
N LEU A 258 -0.86 24.37 15.34
CA LEU A 258 -0.64 22.99 15.78
C LEU A 258 0.79 22.54 15.43
N PRO A 259 1.80 22.98 16.19
CA PRO A 259 3.21 22.75 15.86
C PRO A 259 3.61 21.26 15.87
N GLU A 260 2.82 20.40 16.50
CA GLU A 260 3.03 18.96 16.53
C GLU A 260 2.72 18.28 15.17
N THR A 261 1.95 18.93 14.30
CA THR A 261 1.64 18.42 12.96
C THR A 261 2.67 18.89 11.94
N ALA A 262 2.66 18.32 10.74
CA ALA A 262 3.58 18.71 9.68
C ALA A 262 2.86 19.03 8.37
N ARG A 263 3.32 20.08 7.72
CA ARG A 263 2.94 20.50 6.37
C ARG A 263 4.13 20.39 5.43
N MET A 264 3.86 19.97 4.22
CA MET A 264 4.83 19.92 3.13
C MET A 264 4.37 20.85 2.03
N TYR A 265 5.13 21.95 1.88
CA TYR A 265 4.92 22.93 0.82
C TYR A 265 6.04 22.78 -0.22
N PRO A 266 5.75 22.83 -1.54
CA PRO A 266 6.75 22.56 -2.57
C PRO A 266 7.91 23.57 -2.64
N HIS A 267 7.78 24.76 -2.06
CA HIS A 267 8.87 25.73 -1.95
C HIS A 267 9.82 25.47 -0.75
N HIS A 268 9.45 24.58 0.17
CA HIS A 268 10.29 24.14 1.29
C HIS A 268 10.69 22.68 1.18
N PHE A 269 9.74 21.84 0.77
CA PHE A 269 9.89 20.39 0.69
C PHE A 269 10.03 19.96 -0.77
N LYS A 270 11.05 19.18 -1.08
CA LYS A 270 11.25 18.65 -2.42
C LYS A 270 10.24 17.53 -2.75
N GLY A 271 9.02 17.92 -3.04
CA GLY A 271 7.86 17.05 -3.32
C GLY A 271 6.62 17.87 -3.61
N GLU A 272 5.48 17.21 -3.55
CA GLU A 272 4.16 17.82 -3.71
C GLU A 272 3.58 18.25 -2.35
N GLY A 273 2.29 18.63 -2.32
CA GLY A 273 1.64 19.02 -1.08
C GLY A 273 1.15 17.83 -0.24
N GLN A 274 1.40 17.92 1.06
CA GLN A 274 0.87 16.96 2.03
C GLN A 274 0.76 17.62 3.42
N PHE A 275 -0.22 17.17 4.19
CA PHE A 275 -0.36 17.41 5.62
C PHE A 275 -0.36 16.10 6.36
N VAL A 276 0.21 16.03 7.55
CA VAL A 276 0.17 14.85 8.41
C VAL A 276 0.05 15.21 9.88
N ALA A 277 -0.84 14.51 10.58
CA ALA A 277 -1.03 14.57 12.03
C ALA A 277 -0.97 13.16 12.61
N HIS A 278 -0.39 13.02 13.80
CA HIS A 278 -0.24 11.75 14.50
C HIS A 278 -0.91 11.86 15.87
N LEU A 279 -1.92 11.03 16.11
CA LEU A 279 -2.74 11.08 17.31
C LEU A 279 -2.75 9.71 18.00
N GLN A 280 -2.75 9.72 19.33
CA GLN A 280 -2.91 8.53 20.15
C GLN A 280 -4.27 8.56 20.85
N PHE A 281 -5.07 7.53 20.62
CA PHE A 281 -6.37 7.38 21.24
C PHE A 281 -6.25 7.00 22.71
N LYS A 282 -6.87 7.77 23.58
CA LYS A 282 -6.94 7.56 25.03
C LYS A 282 -8.32 7.15 25.51
N GLY A 283 -9.28 7.07 24.60
CA GLY A 283 -10.62 6.60 24.89
C GLY A 283 -10.69 5.08 24.96
N GLU A 284 -11.86 4.58 25.33
CA GLU A 284 -12.15 3.15 25.40
C GLU A 284 -13.14 2.74 24.34
N ASN A 285 -12.76 1.77 23.52
CA ASN A 285 -13.65 1.07 22.60
C ASN A 285 -13.78 -0.38 23.03
N LEU A 286 -14.91 -0.75 23.63
CA LEU A 286 -15.16 -2.14 24.00
C LEU A 286 -15.16 -3.05 22.78
N ALA A 287 -14.09 -3.85 22.64
CA ALA A 287 -13.97 -4.81 21.58
C ALA A 287 -14.93 -5.98 21.79
N PRO A 288 -15.85 -6.27 20.86
CA PRO A 288 -16.71 -7.44 20.98
C PRO A 288 -15.90 -8.74 20.82
N LYS A 289 -16.40 -9.83 21.41
CA LYS A 289 -15.84 -11.16 21.11
C LYS A 289 -16.01 -11.47 19.62
N ARG A 290 -14.90 -11.68 18.92
CA ARG A 290 -14.89 -12.02 17.50
C ARG A 290 -14.67 -13.51 17.30
N LYS A 291 -15.34 -14.07 16.30
CA LYS A 291 -14.99 -15.39 15.80
C LYS A 291 -13.70 -15.27 14.99
N ALA A 292 -12.76 -16.19 15.21
CA ALA A 292 -11.59 -16.29 14.37
C ALA A 292 -11.95 -16.91 13.02
N SER A 293 -11.28 -16.48 11.97
CA SER A 293 -11.31 -17.16 10.68
C SER A 293 -10.82 -18.61 10.84
N LYS A 294 -11.38 -19.53 10.06
CA LYS A 294 -11.05 -20.96 10.12
C LYS A 294 -10.78 -21.50 8.74
N SER A 295 -9.93 -22.50 8.67
CA SER A 295 -9.74 -23.26 7.43
C SER A 295 -11.04 -23.97 7.03
N ASN A 296 -11.32 -23.97 5.74
CA ASN A 296 -12.47 -24.66 5.11
C ASN A 296 -12.02 -25.74 4.11
N LEU A 297 -10.73 -26.11 4.13
CA LEU A 297 -10.16 -27.09 3.19
C LEU A 297 -10.70 -28.50 3.46
N SER A 298 -10.99 -29.22 2.38
CA SER A 298 -11.20 -30.67 2.43
C SER A 298 -9.86 -31.40 2.69
N ARG A 299 -9.94 -32.65 3.10
CA ARG A 299 -8.73 -33.49 3.32
C ARG A 299 -7.89 -33.63 2.03
N GLU A 300 -8.54 -33.80 0.88
CA GLU A 300 -7.85 -33.85 -0.42
C GLU A 300 -7.09 -32.55 -0.71
N GLN A 301 -7.72 -31.39 -0.49
CA GLN A 301 -7.10 -30.09 -0.69
C GLN A 301 -5.89 -29.87 0.24
N VAL A 302 -5.99 -30.28 1.50
CA VAL A 302 -4.86 -30.25 2.45
C VAL A 302 -3.71 -31.10 1.92
N THR A 303 -3.98 -32.32 1.46
CA THR A 303 -2.95 -33.22 0.93
C THR A 303 -2.27 -32.62 -0.30
N LEU A 304 -3.04 -32.13 -1.28
CA LEU A 304 -2.49 -31.52 -2.50
C LEU A 304 -1.62 -30.30 -2.23
N TRP A 305 -2.03 -29.47 -1.28
CA TRP A 305 -1.22 -28.31 -0.86
C TRP A 305 0.07 -28.77 -0.15
N GLN A 306 -0.02 -29.70 0.79
CA GLN A 306 1.14 -30.21 1.52
C GLN A 306 2.15 -30.88 0.59
N GLU A 307 1.71 -31.67 -0.37
CA GLU A 307 2.58 -32.29 -1.39
C GLU A 307 3.32 -31.22 -2.23
N PHE A 308 2.59 -30.17 -2.67
CA PHE A 308 3.20 -29.06 -3.39
C PHE A 308 4.22 -28.33 -2.50
N ALA A 309 3.83 -27.94 -1.29
CA ALA A 309 4.69 -27.20 -0.37
C ALA A 309 5.95 -28.01 -0.02
N GLN A 310 5.79 -29.29 0.33
CA GLN A 310 6.92 -30.15 0.64
C GLN A 310 7.88 -30.32 -0.55
N LYS A 311 7.35 -30.39 -1.77
CA LYS A 311 8.15 -30.56 -2.99
C LYS A 311 8.90 -29.31 -3.41
N HIS A 312 8.29 -28.12 -3.25
CA HIS A 312 8.76 -26.88 -3.89
C HIS A 312 9.22 -25.81 -2.92
N LEU A 313 8.77 -25.82 -1.66
CA LEU A 313 9.08 -24.77 -0.69
C LEU A 313 10.12 -25.22 0.35
N GLN A 314 10.94 -24.27 0.82
CA GLN A 314 11.90 -24.44 1.94
C GLN A 314 11.41 -23.75 3.21
N VAL A 315 10.19 -23.22 3.21
CA VAL A 315 9.60 -22.46 4.31
C VAL A 315 8.21 -22.97 4.62
N ASN A 316 7.86 -22.97 5.90
CA ASN A 316 6.48 -23.18 6.33
C ASN A 316 5.78 -21.82 6.39
N LEU A 317 4.80 -21.63 5.53
CA LEU A 317 3.98 -20.42 5.51
C LEU A 317 2.98 -20.48 6.69
N ARG A 318 3.01 -19.46 7.55
CA ARG A 318 2.13 -19.33 8.71
C ARG A 318 0.88 -18.53 8.34
N GLY A 319 -0.29 -19.01 8.74
CA GLY A 319 -1.57 -18.38 8.48
C GLY A 319 -2.71 -19.39 8.43
N ILE A 320 -3.88 -18.90 8.04
CA ILE A 320 -5.10 -19.70 7.95
C ILE A 320 -5.35 -20.01 6.47
N LEU A 321 -5.28 -21.30 6.11
CA LEU A 321 -5.58 -21.74 4.75
C LEU A 321 -7.09 -21.71 4.49
N GLN A 322 -7.52 -20.99 3.45
CA GLN A 322 -8.92 -20.87 3.10
C GLN A 322 -9.12 -20.89 1.57
N THR A 323 -10.17 -21.57 1.12
CA THR A 323 -10.53 -21.62 -0.30
C THR A 323 -11.73 -20.73 -0.62
N PHE A 324 -11.67 -20.13 -1.81
CA PHE A 324 -12.78 -19.45 -2.48
C PHE A 324 -12.93 -20.07 -3.87
N GLY A 325 -13.94 -20.93 -4.02
CA GLY A 325 -14.01 -21.80 -5.16
C GLY A 325 -12.83 -22.79 -5.19
N ASP A 326 -12.07 -22.80 -6.27
CA ASP A 326 -10.86 -23.59 -6.44
C ASP A 326 -9.55 -22.83 -6.09
N GLN A 327 -9.65 -21.57 -5.67
CA GLN A 327 -8.50 -20.73 -5.32
C GLN A 327 -8.13 -20.90 -3.86
N LEU A 328 -6.85 -21.12 -3.56
CA LEU A 328 -6.32 -21.24 -2.21
C LEU A 328 -5.64 -19.94 -1.78
N TYR A 329 -6.00 -19.47 -0.59
CA TYR A 329 -5.41 -18.29 0.05
C TYR A 329 -4.83 -18.64 1.42
N LEU A 330 -3.79 -17.89 1.78
CA LEU A 330 -3.23 -17.85 3.14
C LEU A 330 -3.64 -16.52 3.78
N LEU A 331 -4.54 -16.59 4.73
CA LEU A 331 -4.98 -15.44 5.51
C LEU A 331 -3.99 -15.18 6.65
N PRO A 332 -3.83 -13.91 7.09
CA PRO A 332 -3.05 -13.60 8.29
C PRO A 332 -3.53 -14.37 9.52
N GLU A 333 -2.61 -14.78 10.37
CA GLU A 333 -2.94 -15.34 11.68
C GLU A 333 -3.79 -14.34 12.48
N PHE A 334 -4.73 -14.84 13.26
CA PHE A 334 -5.63 -14.03 14.11
C PHE A 334 -6.59 -13.10 13.36
N LEU A 335 -6.71 -13.20 12.04
CA LEU A 335 -7.74 -12.47 11.30
C LEU A 335 -9.12 -12.90 11.81
N PRO A 336 -10.00 -11.95 12.21
CA PRO A 336 -11.36 -12.29 12.58
C PRO A 336 -12.16 -12.78 11.38
N ASP A 337 -13.28 -13.43 11.63
CA ASP A 337 -14.27 -13.72 10.60
C ASP A 337 -14.80 -12.39 10.02
N LEU A 338 -14.58 -12.17 8.74
CA LEU A 338 -14.94 -10.93 8.05
C LEU A 338 -16.43 -10.88 7.65
N GLY A 339 -17.16 -11.95 7.89
CA GLY A 339 -18.61 -12.00 7.69
C GLY A 339 -19.02 -11.70 6.23
N LYS A 340 -19.81 -10.63 6.06
CA LYS A 340 -20.37 -10.22 4.76
C LYS A 340 -19.60 -9.06 4.10
N LEU A 341 -18.41 -8.73 4.59
CA LEU A 341 -17.59 -7.69 3.95
C LEU A 341 -17.19 -8.12 2.53
N LYS A 342 -17.17 -7.17 1.62
CA LYS A 342 -16.65 -7.39 0.27
C LYS A 342 -15.12 -7.41 0.32
N ILE A 343 -14.56 -8.57 0.01
CA ILE A 343 -13.11 -8.80 0.00
C ILE A 343 -12.62 -8.81 -1.43
N ALA A 344 -11.69 -7.94 -1.77
CA ALA A 344 -11.03 -7.91 -3.06
C ALA A 344 -9.79 -8.80 -3.10
N ARG A 345 -9.06 -8.94 -1.96
CA ARG A 345 -7.94 -9.86 -1.77
C ARG A 345 -7.97 -10.41 -0.35
N ASN A 346 -7.98 -11.71 -0.22
CA ASN A 346 -8.09 -12.39 1.06
C ASN A 346 -6.75 -13.00 1.51
N GLY A 347 -5.82 -12.16 1.91
CA GLY A 347 -4.46 -12.60 2.23
C GLY A 347 -3.62 -12.90 0.98
N LEU A 348 -2.68 -13.83 1.07
CA LEU A 348 -1.82 -14.26 -0.03
C LEU A 348 -2.49 -15.34 -0.88
N HIS A 349 -2.67 -15.07 -2.15
CA HIS A 349 -3.11 -16.10 -3.10
C HIS A 349 -1.99 -17.13 -3.31
N LEU A 350 -2.21 -18.37 -2.89
CA LEU A 350 -1.22 -19.44 -3.00
C LEU A 350 -1.29 -20.15 -4.35
N GLY A 351 -2.48 -20.36 -4.89
CA GLY A 351 -2.67 -21.05 -6.16
C GLY A 351 -4.06 -21.62 -6.33
N THR A 352 -4.18 -22.53 -7.28
CA THR A 352 -5.46 -23.10 -7.72
C THR A 352 -5.44 -24.63 -7.62
N PHE A 353 -6.47 -25.18 -7.01
CA PHE A 353 -6.71 -26.64 -7.07
C PHE A 353 -7.26 -27.03 -8.43
N LYS A 354 -6.64 -28.02 -9.04
CA LYS A 354 -7.09 -28.68 -10.26
C LYS A 354 -7.33 -30.15 -9.94
N LYS A 355 -7.93 -30.89 -10.89
CA LYS A 355 -8.14 -32.34 -10.71
C LYS A 355 -6.81 -33.03 -10.37
N LYS A 356 -6.68 -33.52 -9.13
CA LYS A 356 -5.52 -34.25 -8.59
C LYS A 356 -4.17 -33.49 -8.65
N ARG A 357 -4.18 -32.15 -8.64
CA ARG A 357 -2.96 -31.35 -8.60
C ARG A 357 -3.22 -29.95 -8.07
N PHE A 358 -2.16 -29.32 -7.58
CA PHE A 358 -2.13 -27.91 -7.20
C PHE A 358 -1.24 -27.14 -8.20
N GLU A 359 -1.67 -25.96 -8.59
CA GLU A 359 -0.92 -25.04 -9.45
C GLU A 359 -0.63 -23.75 -8.68
N PRO A 360 0.66 -23.36 -8.49
CA PRO A 360 1.01 -22.17 -7.75
C PRO A 360 0.58 -20.90 -8.48
N SER A 361 0.24 -19.87 -7.72
CA SER A 361 -0.12 -18.57 -8.27
C SER A 361 1.10 -17.73 -8.64
N PHE A 362 0.87 -16.70 -9.43
CA PHE A 362 1.84 -15.64 -9.71
C PHE A 362 2.20 -14.88 -8.41
N ALA A 363 1.20 -14.57 -7.59
CA ALA A 363 1.37 -13.86 -6.32
C ALA A 363 2.29 -14.60 -5.34
N LEU A 364 2.19 -15.94 -5.26
CA LEU A 364 3.07 -16.74 -4.42
C LEU A 364 4.53 -16.59 -4.85
N GLY A 365 4.79 -16.65 -6.16
CA GLY A 365 6.15 -16.51 -6.67
C GLY A 365 6.74 -15.11 -6.50
N LEU A 366 5.89 -14.08 -6.45
CA LEU A 366 6.31 -12.71 -6.11
C LEU A 366 6.59 -12.53 -4.61
N ALA A 367 5.84 -13.21 -3.75
CA ALA A 367 5.95 -13.06 -2.31
C ALA A 367 7.15 -13.82 -1.70
N LEU A 368 7.55 -14.93 -2.31
CA LEU A 368 8.63 -15.76 -1.81
C LEU A 368 10.00 -15.24 -2.22
N LYS A 369 10.94 -15.22 -1.28
CA LYS A 369 12.35 -15.00 -1.55
C LYS A 369 12.95 -16.23 -2.25
N PRO A 370 14.01 -16.08 -3.08
CA PRO A 370 14.68 -17.23 -3.71
C PRO A 370 15.12 -18.30 -2.72
N SER A 371 15.60 -17.90 -1.54
CA SER A 371 16.00 -18.79 -0.45
C SER A 371 14.85 -19.63 0.16
N GLN A 372 13.60 -19.27 -0.12
CA GLN A 372 12.41 -19.95 0.38
C GLN A 372 11.83 -20.99 -0.62
N VAL A 373 12.45 -21.13 -1.79
CA VAL A 373 12.01 -22.02 -2.86
C VAL A 373 13.11 -23.01 -3.21
N LYS A 374 12.76 -24.27 -3.44
CA LYS A 374 13.75 -25.32 -3.76
C LYS A 374 14.30 -25.26 -5.17
N GLN A 375 13.51 -24.74 -6.12
CA GLN A 375 13.90 -24.68 -7.52
C GLN A 375 13.57 -23.29 -8.08
N SER A 376 14.55 -22.61 -8.61
CA SER A 376 14.41 -21.33 -9.29
C SER A 376 15.19 -21.33 -10.60
N VAL A 377 14.83 -20.44 -11.50
CA VAL A 377 15.51 -20.21 -12.77
C VAL A 377 15.63 -18.71 -13.00
N GLU A 378 16.86 -18.24 -13.12
CA GLU A 378 17.16 -16.84 -13.46
C GLU A 378 17.03 -16.64 -14.97
N ILE A 379 16.37 -15.57 -15.37
CA ILE A 379 16.31 -15.12 -16.77
C ILE A 379 16.95 -13.74 -16.90
N ASP A 380 17.65 -13.51 -18.00
CA ASP A 380 18.28 -12.24 -18.29
C ASP A 380 17.27 -11.18 -18.78
N GLN A 381 17.74 -9.97 -19.04
CA GLN A 381 16.93 -8.85 -19.48
C GLN A 381 16.21 -9.10 -20.82
N GLU A 382 16.85 -9.78 -21.77
CA GLU A 382 16.26 -10.09 -23.07
C GLU A 382 15.11 -11.12 -22.92
N ALA A 383 15.38 -12.18 -22.16
CA ALA A 383 14.38 -13.19 -21.83
C ALA A 383 13.21 -12.63 -21.00
N PHE A 384 13.50 -11.70 -20.09
CA PHE A 384 12.45 -11.01 -19.34
C PHE A 384 11.46 -10.25 -20.25
N VAL A 385 11.97 -9.49 -21.23
CA VAL A 385 11.09 -8.75 -22.17
C VAL A 385 10.18 -9.72 -22.93
N LYS A 386 10.71 -10.83 -23.45
CA LYS A 386 9.93 -11.87 -24.13
C LYS A 386 8.92 -12.52 -23.19
N TYR A 387 9.33 -12.87 -21.97
CA TYR A 387 8.46 -13.48 -20.96
C TYR A 387 7.31 -12.55 -20.55
N ALA A 388 7.62 -11.28 -20.29
CA ALA A 388 6.62 -10.28 -19.94
C ALA A 388 5.66 -9.95 -21.10
N ALA A 389 6.06 -10.14 -22.35
CA ALA A 389 5.20 -10.05 -23.54
C ALA A 389 4.29 -11.29 -23.74
N GLY A 390 4.53 -12.35 -22.98
CA GLY A 390 3.73 -13.58 -23.03
C GLY A 390 4.33 -14.72 -23.86
N GLU A 391 5.60 -14.59 -24.25
CA GLU A 391 6.32 -15.61 -25.01
C GLU A 391 6.94 -16.67 -24.07
N THR A 392 7.24 -17.83 -24.59
CA THR A 392 8.07 -18.84 -23.92
C THR A 392 9.54 -18.44 -24.00
N VAL A 393 10.31 -18.86 -23.01
CA VAL A 393 11.77 -18.59 -22.99
C VAL A 393 12.52 -19.90 -23.19
N GLN A 394 13.50 -19.86 -24.10
CA GLN A 394 14.42 -20.96 -24.31
C GLN A 394 15.58 -20.84 -23.31
N LEU A 395 15.75 -21.85 -22.46
CA LEU A 395 16.83 -21.90 -21.50
C LEU A 395 18.12 -22.39 -22.16
N ALA A 396 19.28 -21.94 -21.67
CA ALA A 396 20.57 -22.40 -22.19
C ALA A 396 20.81 -23.88 -21.93
N GLU A 397 20.27 -24.40 -20.82
CA GLU A 397 20.41 -25.79 -20.42
C GLU A 397 19.05 -26.46 -20.18
N SER A 398 18.99 -27.77 -20.33
CA SER A 398 17.83 -28.57 -19.97
C SER A 398 17.75 -28.76 -18.46
N LEU A 399 16.59 -28.48 -17.87
CA LEU A 399 16.32 -28.66 -16.46
C LEU A 399 15.30 -29.77 -16.23
N PRO A 400 15.27 -30.39 -15.04
CA PRO A 400 14.22 -31.32 -14.67
C PRO A 400 12.83 -30.71 -14.85
N ASN A 401 11.89 -31.50 -15.40
CA ASN A 401 10.53 -31.02 -15.59
C ASN A 401 9.85 -30.69 -14.25
N GLY A 402 9.23 -29.52 -14.14
CA GLY A 402 8.54 -29.13 -12.91
C GLY A 402 8.24 -27.64 -12.81
N TRP A 403 7.80 -27.23 -11.61
CA TRP A 403 7.58 -25.84 -11.26
C TRP A 403 8.88 -25.19 -10.75
N TYR A 404 9.17 -24.03 -11.27
CA TYR A 404 10.30 -23.18 -10.88
C TYR A 404 9.81 -21.77 -10.56
N GLN A 405 10.40 -21.17 -9.54
CA GLN A 405 10.28 -19.71 -9.39
C GLN A 405 11.14 -19.05 -10.46
N VAL A 406 10.53 -18.19 -11.25
CA VAL A 406 11.25 -17.37 -12.23
C VAL A 406 11.87 -16.20 -11.49
N LEU A 407 13.16 -15.97 -11.69
CA LEU A 407 13.90 -14.86 -11.11
C LEU A 407 14.36 -13.91 -12.19
N VAL A 408 14.34 -12.62 -11.86
CA VAL A 408 14.95 -11.55 -12.64
C VAL A 408 15.73 -10.65 -11.69
N GLN A 409 17.02 -10.45 -11.94
CA GLN A 409 17.91 -9.72 -11.04
C GLN A 409 17.82 -10.24 -9.59
N GLY A 410 17.76 -11.57 -9.42
CA GLY A 410 17.66 -12.23 -8.13
C GLY A 410 16.32 -12.12 -7.42
N ASN A 411 15.27 -11.51 -8.03
CA ASN A 411 13.96 -11.34 -7.44
C ASN A 411 12.88 -12.15 -8.15
N GLY A 412 11.94 -12.72 -7.38
CA GLY A 412 10.84 -13.54 -7.90
C GLY A 412 9.90 -12.78 -8.83
N LEU A 413 9.59 -13.38 -9.98
CA LEU A 413 8.64 -12.91 -10.98
C LEU A 413 7.42 -13.86 -11.13
N GLY A 414 7.19 -14.75 -10.21
CA GLY A 414 6.14 -15.74 -10.29
C GLY A 414 6.68 -17.15 -10.42
N PHE A 415 5.76 -18.12 -10.60
CA PHE A 415 6.10 -19.51 -10.89
C PHE A 415 5.82 -19.83 -12.35
N ALA A 416 6.65 -20.69 -12.95
CA ALA A 416 6.43 -21.23 -14.29
C ALA A 416 6.87 -22.70 -14.38
N LYS A 417 6.36 -23.42 -15.36
CA LYS A 417 6.77 -24.79 -15.66
C LYS A 417 7.94 -24.80 -16.61
N VAL A 418 8.93 -25.62 -16.28
CA VAL A 418 9.99 -26.00 -17.19
C VAL A 418 9.70 -27.38 -17.77
N THR A 419 9.92 -27.56 -19.06
CA THR A 419 9.85 -28.83 -19.78
C THR A 419 11.07 -28.91 -20.69
N GLY A 420 12.04 -29.76 -20.32
CA GLY A 420 13.35 -29.80 -21.00
C GLY A 420 14.09 -28.46 -20.84
N ASN A 421 14.33 -27.77 -21.95
CA ASN A 421 14.95 -26.46 -21.98
C ASN A 421 13.97 -25.32 -22.28
N VAL A 422 12.64 -25.55 -22.12
CA VAL A 422 11.60 -24.55 -22.38
C VAL A 422 10.95 -24.11 -21.08
N LEU A 423 11.03 -22.83 -20.77
CA LEU A 423 10.28 -22.17 -19.73
C LEU A 423 8.94 -21.72 -20.31
N LYS A 424 7.85 -22.37 -19.88
CA LYS A 424 6.49 -22.02 -20.32
C LYS A 424 6.05 -20.70 -19.72
N ASN A 425 5.33 -19.88 -20.49
CA ASN A 425 4.85 -18.60 -20.02
C ASN A 425 3.64 -18.72 -19.09
N TYR A 426 3.78 -18.25 -17.87
CA TYR A 426 2.72 -18.12 -16.84
C TYR A 426 2.53 -16.67 -16.39
N PHE A 427 3.16 -15.71 -17.08
CA PHE A 427 2.97 -14.29 -16.79
C PHE A 427 1.50 -13.91 -17.05
N PRO A 428 0.81 -13.24 -16.09
CA PRO A 428 -0.62 -12.96 -16.19
C PRO A 428 -0.98 -12.17 -17.46
N LYS A 429 -1.98 -12.62 -18.19
CA LYS A 429 -2.38 -12.00 -19.47
C LYS A 429 -2.70 -10.52 -19.33
N GLY A 430 -3.32 -10.11 -18.22
CA GLY A 430 -3.68 -8.70 -17.95
C GLY A 430 -2.49 -7.79 -17.64
N LEU A 431 -1.33 -8.36 -17.30
CA LEU A 431 -0.11 -7.61 -16.96
C LEU A 431 0.94 -7.61 -18.08
N ARG A 432 0.67 -8.28 -19.20
CA ARG A 432 1.63 -8.41 -20.31
C ARG A 432 1.95 -7.06 -20.93
N PHE A 433 3.22 -6.87 -21.23
CA PHE A 433 3.69 -5.70 -21.95
C PHE A 433 3.21 -5.76 -23.40
N LYS A 434 2.65 -4.66 -23.85
CA LYS A 434 2.26 -4.45 -25.25
C LYS A 434 3.34 -3.67 -25.97
#